data_40e6d7d79a7d086235deb6b896e32560
#
_entry.id   40e6d7d79a7d086235deb6b896e32560
#
_cell.length_a   1.000
_cell.length_b   1.000
_cell.length_c   1.000
_cell.angle_alpha   90.00
_cell.angle_beta   90.00
_cell.angle_gamma   90.00
#
_symmetry.space_group_name_H-M   'P 1'
#
loop_
_entity.id
_entity.type
_entity.pdbx_description
1 polymer ?
#
loop_
_entity_poly.entity_id
_entity_poly.type
_entity_poly.pdbx_seq_one_letter_code
_entity_poly.pdbx_strand_id
1 'polypeptide(L)'
;AGLNPEQREAVETTEGPVLVLAGAGTGKTRVLTTRLAHILATGRARPWELLAVTFTNKAAREMRERITHLIGPSAEGLRWLGTFHSIAAQILRRHAELVGLRSNFTILDTDDQERLLKQLLEAANIDTKRWTPKSLAGLIDHWKNRGWTPQKLPAGEDFANGKGQALY
;
A
#
# COMPACT_ATOMS: atom_id res chain seq x y z
N ALA A 1 22.01 21.30 -6.31
CA ALA A 1 22.23 22.60 -5.67
C ALA A 1 21.07 22.95 -4.75
N GLY A 2 21.33 23.50 -3.56
CA GLY A 2 20.31 24.01 -2.63
C GLY A 2 19.77 22.99 -1.60
N LEU A 3 20.47 21.91 -1.34
CA LEU A 3 20.25 21.05 -0.17
C LEU A 3 21.13 21.52 0.99
N ASN A 4 20.60 21.49 2.21
CA ASN A 4 21.41 21.65 3.41
C ASN A 4 22.25 20.37 3.68
N PRO A 5 23.22 20.38 4.61
CA PRO A 5 24.10 19.23 4.86
C PRO A 5 23.34 17.94 5.17
N GLU A 6 22.33 17.98 6.04
CA GLU A 6 21.54 16.82 6.46
C GLU A 6 20.69 16.26 5.30
N GLN A 7 20.13 17.15 4.50
CA GLN A 7 19.39 16.76 3.28
C GLN A 7 20.31 16.10 2.26
N ARG A 8 21.54 16.62 2.11
CA ARG A 8 22.56 16.06 1.22
C ARG A 8 22.98 14.67 1.70
N GLU A 9 23.27 14.51 2.96
CA GLU A 9 23.60 13.23 3.57
C GLU A 9 22.50 12.20 3.31
N ALA A 10 21.23 12.58 3.53
CA ALA A 10 20.08 11.70 3.23
C ALA A 10 19.97 11.32 1.75
N VAL A 11 20.40 12.17 0.83
CA VAL A 11 20.40 11.89 -0.62
C VAL A 11 21.55 10.98 -1.01
N GLU A 12 22.75 11.21 -0.50
CA GLU A 12 23.99 10.55 -0.89
C GLU A 12 24.20 9.19 -0.20
N THR A 13 23.59 8.98 1.00
CA THR A 13 23.62 7.68 1.68
C THR A 13 22.70 6.69 0.99
N THR A 14 23.19 5.97 0.00
CA THR A 14 22.39 5.07 -0.84
C THR A 14 22.36 3.64 -0.36
N GLU A 15 23.26 3.24 0.52
CA GLU A 15 23.36 1.88 1.04
C GLU A 15 22.72 1.76 2.43
N GLY A 16 22.04 0.63 2.65
CA GLY A 16 21.42 0.31 3.93
C GLY A 16 20.15 1.11 4.26
N PRO A 17 19.52 0.82 5.40
CA PRO A 17 18.35 1.53 5.88
C PRO A 17 18.69 2.96 6.30
N VAL A 18 17.89 3.93 5.82
CA VAL A 18 18.03 5.35 6.19
C VAL A 18 16.70 5.86 6.70
N LEU A 19 16.69 6.38 7.94
CA LEU A 19 15.53 7.05 8.53
C LEU A 19 15.79 8.57 8.54
N VAL A 20 14.89 9.33 7.93
CA VAL A 20 14.92 10.79 7.94
C VAL A 20 13.75 11.33 8.74
N LEU A 21 14.03 11.94 9.90
CA LEU A 21 13.04 12.61 10.73
C LEU A 21 12.98 14.09 10.35
N ALA A 22 11.84 14.53 9.84
CA ALA A 22 11.68 15.87 9.31
C ALA A 22 10.29 16.44 9.60
N GLY A 23 10.22 17.67 10.09
CA GLY A 23 8.97 18.38 10.37
C GLY A 23 8.20 18.78 9.11
N ALA A 24 7.03 19.37 9.29
CA ALA A 24 6.27 19.92 8.17
C ALA A 24 7.05 21.09 7.50
N GLY A 25 6.99 21.18 6.17
CA GLY A 25 7.67 22.26 5.43
C GLY A 25 9.18 22.13 5.28
N THR A 26 9.84 21.14 5.86
CA THR A 26 11.31 20.98 5.85
C THR A 26 11.86 20.39 4.53
N GLY A 27 11.02 20.19 3.53
CA GLY A 27 11.46 19.69 2.22
C GLY A 27 11.59 18.17 2.10
N LYS A 28 10.91 17.37 2.94
CA LYS A 28 10.91 15.90 2.87
C LYS A 28 10.72 15.33 1.46
N THR A 29 9.71 15.81 0.76
CA THR A 29 9.44 15.38 -0.62
C THR A 29 10.59 15.74 -1.56
N ARG A 30 11.22 16.90 -1.36
CA ARG A 30 12.39 17.31 -2.13
C ARG A 30 13.57 16.37 -1.90
N VAL A 31 13.85 16.02 -0.66
CA VAL A 31 14.91 15.06 -0.30
C VAL A 31 14.63 13.72 -0.98
N LEU A 32 13.42 13.20 -0.84
CA LEU A 32 13.05 11.90 -1.42
C LEU A 32 13.16 11.89 -2.96
N THR A 33 12.63 12.91 -3.63
CA THR A 33 12.72 13.00 -5.10
C THR A 33 14.16 13.17 -5.59
N THR A 34 14.97 13.97 -4.88
CA THR A 34 16.39 14.15 -5.21
C THR A 34 17.19 12.87 -4.96
N ARG A 35 16.89 12.13 -3.89
CA ARG A 35 17.51 10.82 -3.61
C ARG A 35 17.21 9.82 -4.72
N LEU A 36 15.96 9.69 -5.15
CA LEU A 36 15.58 8.80 -6.25
C LEU A 36 16.30 9.20 -7.56
N ALA A 37 16.33 10.49 -7.87
CA ALA A 37 17.04 11.01 -9.03
C ALA A 37 18.55 10.73 -8.93
N HIS A 38 19.14 10.88 -7.76
CA HIS A 38 20.56 10.58 -7.52
C HIS A 38 20.89 9.11 -7.72
N ILE A 39 20.08 8.19 -7.19
CA ILE A 39 20.24 6.73 -7.37
C ILE A 39 20.21 6.36 -8.85
N LEU A 40 19.28 6.92 -9.62
CA LEU A 40 19.17 6.67 -11.06
C LEU A 40 20.33 7.30 -11.84
N ALA A 41 20.66 8.56 -11.59
CA ALA A 41 21.73 9.29 -12.27
C ALA A 41 23.12 8.67 -12.04
N THR A 42 23.33 8.08 -10.87
CA THR A 42 24.58 7.40 -10.52
C THR A 42 24.63 5.92 -10.93
N GLY A 43 23.56 5.43 -11.58
CA GLY A 43 23.48 4.05 -12.07
C GLY A 43 23.43 2.97 -10.99
N ARG A 44 23.08 3.34 -9.76
CA ARG A 44 22.97 2.39 -8.63
C ARG A 44 21.75 1.49 -8.71
N ALA A 45 20.70 1.94 -9.40
CA ALA A 45 19.53 1.14 -9.73
C ALA A 45 18.96 1.60 -11.07
N ARG A 46 18.24 0.71 -11.73
CA ARG A 46 17.47 1.01 -12.93
C ARG A 46 16.06 1.50 -12.52
N PRO A 47 15.35 2.25 -13.38
CA PRO A 47 14.02 2.79 -13.03
C PRO A 47 13.01 1.73 -12.57
N TRP A 48 13.04 0.55 -13.14
CA TRP A 48 12.13 -0.56 -12.79
C TRP A 48 12.52 -1.33 -11.52
N GLU A 49 13.69 -1.06 -10.96
CA GLU A 49 14.18 -1.64 -9.70
C GLU A 49 13.85 -0.77 -8.48
N LEU A 50 13.35 0.47 -8.72
CA LEU A 50 12.99 1.39 -7.65
C LEU A 50 11.52 1.26 -7.27
N LEU A 51 11.26 1.13 -5.98
CA LEU A 51 9.94 1.24 -5.38
C LEU A 51 9.85 2.52 -4.55
N ALA A 52 8.90 3.38 -4.87
CA ALA A 52 8.61 4.58 -4.09
C ALA A 52 7.11 4.69 -3.82
N VAL A 53 6.75 4.82 -2.55
CA VAL A 53 5.36 4.88 -2.10
C VAL A 53 5.05 6.17 -1.38
N THR A 54 3.82 6.63 -1.54
CA THR A 54 3.27 7.82 -0.89
C THR A 54 1.81 7.58 -0.53
N PHE A 55 1.20 8.51 0.23
CA PHE A 55 -0.18 8.34 0.69
C PHE A 55 -1.22 8.79 -0.32
N THR A 56 -0.90 9.73 -1.21
CA THR A 56 -1.88 10.31 -2.14
C THR A 56 -1.43 10.22 -3.60
N ASN A 57 -2.39 10.07 -4.50
CA ASN A 57 -2.14 10.08 -5.95
C ASN A 57 -1.55 11.41 -6.41
N LYS A 58 -1.94 12.53 -5.78
CA LYS A 58 -1.36 13.84 -6.06
C LYS A 58 0.14 13.86 -5.75
N ALA A 59 0.53 13.40 -4.57
CA ALA A 59 1.94 13.35 -4.17
C ALA A 59 2.76 12.39 -5.08
N ALA A 60 2.18 11.25 -5.48
CA ALA A 60 2.83 10.32 -6.41
C ALA A 60 3.08 10.97 -7.78
N ARG A 61 2.12 11.71 -8.31
CA ARG A 61 2.25 12.44 -9.57
C ARG A 61 3.30 13.55 -9.48
N GLU A 62 3.23 14.39 -8.45
CA GLU A 62 4.23 15.44 -8.22
C GLU A 62 5.65 14.88 -8.07
N MET A 63 5.80 13.75 -7.40
CA MET A 63 7.08 13.07 -7.26
C MET A 63 7.62 12.62 -8.62
N ARG A 64 6.79 11.99 -9.44
CA ARG A 64 7.15 11.56 -10.80
C ARG A 64 7.58 12.75 -11.67
N GLU A 65 6.79 13.81 -11.68
CA GLU A 65 7.07 15.04 -12.45
C GLU A 65 8.42 15.65 -12.05
N ARG A 66 8.70 15.72 -10.74
CA ARG A 66 9.98 16.24 -10.22
C ARG A 66 11.17 15.38 -10.60
N ILE A 67 11.04 14.04 -10.53
CA ILE A 67 12.12 13.13 -10.94
C ILE A 67 12.37 13.28 -12.45
N THR A 68 11.31 13.29 -13.26
CA THR A 68 11.43 13.48 -14.71
C THR A 68 12.08 14.82 -15.06
N HIS A 69 11.74 15.88 -14.32
CA HIS A 69 12.39 17.18 -14.51
C HIS A 69 13.89 17.18 -14.16
N LEU A 70 14.28 16.40 -13.14
CA LEU A 70 15.69 16.33 -12.69
C LEU A 70 16.59 15.51 -13.61
N ILE A 71 16.09 14.40 -14.16
CA ILE A 71 16.92 13.41 -14.89
C ILE A 71 16.38 13.06 -16.28
N GLY A 72 15.31 13.69 -16.73
CA GLY A 72 14.76 13.52 -18.08
C GLY A 72 14.42 12.08 -18.42
N PRO A 73 14.84 11.58 -19.61
CA PRO A 73 14.52 10.23 -20.08
C PRO A 73 15.00 9.11 -19.15
N SER A 74 15.98 9.37 -18.27
CA SER A 74 16.43 8.40 -17.27
C SER A 74 15.35 8.04 -16.25
N ALA A 75 14.25 8.80 -16.17
CA ALA A 75 13.08 8.49 -15.36
C ALA A 75 12.10 7.52 -16.06
N GLU A 76 12.28 7.23 -17.34
CA GLU A 76 11.42 6.30 -18.06
C GLU A 76 11.50 4.90 -17.45
N GLY A 77 10.35 4.25 -17.28
CA GLY A 77 10.31 2.93 -16.67
C GLY A 77 10.13 2.91 -15.15
N LEU A 78 9.95 4.05 -14.46
CA LEU A 78 9.55 4.12 -13.06
C LEU A 78 8.11 3.56 -12.89
N ARG A 79 7.98 2.25 -12.81
CA ARG A 79 6.69 1.55 -12.71
C ARG A 79 6.15 1.49 -11.30
N TRP A 80 7.04 1.40 -10.32
CA TRP A 80 6.72 1.18 -8.91
C TRP A 80 6.73 2.47 -8.09
N LEU A 81 6.19 3.55 -8.67
CA LEU A 81 5.99 4.83 -8.00
C LEU A 81 4.49 5.13 -7.96
N GLY A 82 3.92 5.11 -6.75
CA GLY A 82 2.48 5.27 -6.55
C GLY A 82 2.09 5.36 -5.08
N THR A 83 0.80 5.23 -4.81
CA THR A 83 0.32 5.09 -3.43
C THR A 83 0.53 3.66 -2.93
N PHE A 84 0.55 3.47 -1.60
CA PHE A 84 0.62 2.13 -1.00
C PHE A 84 -0.45 1.20 -1.61
N HIS A 85 -1.70 1.66 -1.71
CA HIS A 85 -2.79 0.89 -2.28
C HIS A 85 -2.57 0.55 -3.77
N SER A 86 -2.15 1.51 -4.58
CA SER A 86 -1.94 1.26 -6.01
C SER A 86 -0.79 0.30 -6.28
N ILE A 87 0.28 0.41 -5.52
CA ILE A 87 1.43 -0.50 -5.62
C ILE A 87 1.06 -1.89 -5.13
N ALA A 88 0.38 -1.99 -3.97
CA ALA A 88 -0.11 -3.27 -3.46
C ALA A 88 -1.05 -3.97 -4.46
N ALA A 89 -1.97 -3.23 -5.08
CA ALA A 89 -2.85 -3.77 -6.11
C ALA A 89 -2.07 -4.26 -7.35
N GLN A 90 -1.02 -3.54 -7.78
CA GLN A 90 -0.17 -3.98 -8.89
C GLN A 90 0.60 -5.27 -8.56
N ILE A 91 1.18 -5.36 -7.35
CA ILE A 91 1.86 -6.56 -6.88
C ILE A 91 0.90 -7.74 -6.82
N LEU A 92 -0.28 -7.52 -6.23
CA LEU A 92 -1.30 -8.55 -6.10
C LEU A 92 -1.80 -9.05 -7.47
N ARG A 93 -2.04 -8.15 -8.43
CA ARG A 93 -2.42 -8.55 -9.80
C ARG A 93 -1.35 -9.38 -10.48
N ARG A 94 -0.08 -9.07 -10.27
CA ARG A 94 1.05 -9.80 -10.86
C ARG A 94 1.22 -11.19 -10.28
N HIS A 95 0.83 -11.37 -9.02
CA HIS A 95 1.00 -12.60 -8.25
C HIS A 95 -0.33 -13.16 -7.72
N ALA A 96 -1.44 -12.85 -8.38
CA ALA A 96 -2.80 -13.21 -7.95
C ALA A 96 -2.96 -14.72 -7.71
N GLU A 97 -2.37 -15.53 -8.57
CA GLU A 97 -2.45 -16.99 -8.50
C GLU A 97 -1.85 -17.57 -7.22
N LEU A 98 -0.82 -16.90 -6.65
CA LEU A 98 -0.20 -17.33 -5.39
C LEU A 98 -1.16 -17.26 -4.18
N VAL A 99 -2.21 -16.48 -4.29
CA VAL A 99 -3.25 -16.31 -3.26
C VAL A 99 -4.62 -16.81 -3.74
N GLY A 100 -4.66 -17.63 -4.79
CA GLY A 100 -5.89 -18.23 -5.31
C GLY A 100 -6.82 -17.28 -6.05
N LEU A 101 -6.32 -16.10 -6.45
CA LEU A 101 -7.08 -15.12 -7.22
C LEU A 101 -6.73 -15.17 -8.70
N ARG A 102 -7.62 -14.64 -9.54
CA ARG A 102 -7.31 -14.35 -10.94
C ARG A 102 -6.77 -12.92 -11.05
N SER A 103 -5.90 -12.65 -12.02
CA SER A 103 -5.30 -11.32 -12.23
C SER A 103 -6.32 -10.20 -12.49
N ASN A 104 -7.53 -10.55 -12.93
CA ASN A 104 -8.64 -9.63 -13.19
C ASN A 104 -9.60 -9.45 -12.00
N PHE A 105 -9.17 -9.79 -10.78
CA PHE A 105 -10.00 -9.60 -9.58
C PHE A 105 -10.48 -8.15 -9.43
N THR A 106 -11.66 -7.99 -8.86
CA THR A 106 -12.26 -6.68 -8.56
C THR A 106 -11.84 -6.22 -7.17
N ILE A 107 -11.51 -4.94 -7.04
CA ILE A 107 -11.30 -4.28 -5.76
C ILE A 107 -12.63 -3.60 -5.40
N LEU A 108 -13.22 -4.04 -4.30
CA LEU A 108 -14.46 -3.47 -3.79
C LEU A 108 -14.18 -2.17 -3.04
N ASP A 109 -15.03 -1.18 -3.20
CA ASP A 109 -15.06 -0.04 -2.29
C ASP A 109 -15.74 -0.42 -0.95
N THR A 110 -15.77 0.51 0.00
CA THR A 110 -16.32 0.26 1.34
C THR A 110 -17.80 -0.09 1.30
N ASP A 111 -18.57 0.58 0.46
CA ASP A 111 -20.02 0.37 0.35
C ASP A 111 -20.33 -0.99 -0.29
N ASP A 112 -19.59 -1.36 -1.32
CA ASP A 112 -19.71 -2.66 -1.98
C ASP A 112 -19.29 -3.79 -1.03
N GLN A 113 -18.23 -3.60 -0.24
CA GLN A 113 -17.80 -4.55 0.77
C GLN A 113 -18.89 -4.77 1.83
N GLU A 114 -19.46 -3.70 2.40
CA GLU A 114 -20.53 -3.80 3.39
C GLU A 114 -21.78 -4.47 2.81
N ARG A 115 -22.10 -4.18 1.57
CA ARG A 115 -23.22 -4.79 0.84
C ARG A 115 -23.04 -6.29 0.63
N LEU A 116 -21.85 -6.71 0.22
CA LEU A 116 -21.50 -8.11 0.09
C LEU A 116 -21.58 -8.84 1.44
N LEU A 117 -20.99 -8.26 2.47
CA LEU A 117 -21.02 -8.84 3.82
C LEU A 117 -22.44 -8.97 4.36
N LYS A 118 -23.32 -7.98 4.09
CA LYS A 118 -24.74 -8.07 4.43
C LYS A 118 -25.40 -9.29 3.76
N GLN A 119 -25.17 -9.47 2.47
CA GLN A 119 -25.74 -10.62 1.73
C GLN A 119 -25.25 -11.97 2.32
N LEU A 120 -23.96 -12.04 2.70
CA LEU A 120 -23.40 -13.26 3.31
C LEU A 120 -23.99 -13.53 4.69
N LEU A 121 -24.19 -12.49 5.51
CA LEU A 121 -24.85 -12.62 6.81
C LEU A 121 -26.29 -13.11 6.68
N GLU A 122 -27.06 -12.52 5.77
CA GLU A 122 -28.44 -12.90 5.47
C GLU A 122 -28.52 -14.36 4.97
N ALA A 123 -27.65 -14.74 4.05
CA ALA A 123 -27.56 -16.12 3.54
C ALA A 123 -27.20 -17.14 4.63
N ALA A 124 -26.42 -16.73 5.63
CA ALA A 124 -26.07 -17.54 6.80
C ALA A 124 -27.14 -17.54 7.90
N ASN A 125 -28.29 -16.89 7.68
CA ASN A 125 -29.37 -16.67 8.66
C ASN A 125 -28.87 -16.00 9.97
N ILE A 126 -28.01 -14.99 9.82
CA ILE A 126 -27.49 -14.21 10.93
C ILE A 126 -28.26 -12.89 11.01
N ASP A 127 -28.72 -12.53 12.21
CA ASP A 127 -29.40 -11.27 12.45
C ASP A 127 -28.46 -10.07 12.24
N THR A 128 -28.65 -9.35 11.14
CA THR A 128 -27.82 -8.19 10.74
C THR A 128 -28.04 -6.96 11.63
N LYS A 129 -29.06 -6.93 12.46
CA LYS A 129 -29.24 -5.88 13.48
C LYS A 129 -28.31 -6.09 14.68
N ARG A 130 -28.12 -7.34 15.07
CA ARG A 130 -27.20 -7.72 16.15
C ARG A 130 -25.76 -7.82 15.66
N TRP A 131 -25.53 -8.39 14.51
CA TRP A 131 -24.23 -8.64 13.90
C TRP A 131 -24.09 -7.85 12.60
N THR A 132 -23.66 -6.59 12.71
CA THR A 132 -23.70 -5.68 11.56
C THR A 132 -22.62 -5.99 10.53
N PRO A 133 -22.89 -5.76 9.22
CA PRO A 133 -21.86 -5.88 8.17
C PRO A 133 -20.61 -5.05 8.46
N LYS A 134 -20.80 -3.84 9.00
CA LYS A 134 -19.72 -2.93 9.39
C LYS A 134 -18.82 -3.52 10.49
N SER A 135 -19.42 -4.17 11.49
CA SER A 135 -18.66 -4.82 12.56
C SER A 135 -17.84 -5.99 12.00
N LEU A 136 -18.43 -6.78 11.11
CA LEU A 136 -17.73 -7.88 10.45
C LEU A 136 -16.59 -7.36 9.55
N ALA A 137 -16.81 -6.30 8.78
CA ALA A 137 -15.78 -5.67 7.97
C ALA A 137 -14.59 -5.21 8.82
N GLY A 138 -14.85 -4.54 9.94
CA GLY A 138 -13.79 -4.10 10.86
C GLY A 138 -13.03 -5.26 11.49
N LEU A 139 -13.69 -6.36 11.79
CA LEU A 139 -13.07 -7.54 12.36
C LEU A 139 -12.20 -8.27 11.32
N ILE A 140 -12.67 -8.44 10.09
CA ILE A 140 -11.90 -8.99 8.98
C ILE A 140 -10.66 -8.12 8.70
N ASP A 141 -10.80 -6.80 8.70
CA ASP A 141 -9.69 -5.87 8.53
C ASP A 141 -8.64 -6.06 9.65
N HIS A 142 -9.09 -6.15 10.90
CA HIS A 142 -8.22 -6.45 12.05
C HIS A 142 -7.45 -7.76 11.86
N TRP A 143 -8.12 -8.84 11.46
CA TRP A 143 -7.49 -10.14 11.24
C TRP A 143 -6.48 -10.09 10.09
N LYS A 144 -6.84 -9.46 8.98
CA LYS A 144 -5.93 -9.28 7.82
C LYS A 144 -4.68 -8.46 8.18
N ASN A 145 -4.83 -7.40 8.96
CA ASN A 145 -3.70 -6.59 9.41
C ASN A 145 -2.73 -7.35 10.34
N ARG A 146 -3.19 -8.42 10.96
CA ARG A 146 -2.37 -9.35 11.74
C ARG A 146 -1.82 -10.52 10.93
N GLY A 147 -2.14 -10.60 9.65
CA GLY A 147 -1.74 -11.72 8.78
C GLY A 147 -2.42 -13.03 9.12
N TRP A 148 -3.56 -12.98 9.83
CA TRP A 148 -4.33 -14.17 10.14
C TRP A 148 -5.21 -14.55 8.95
N THR A 149 -5.16 -15.84 8.59
CA THR A 149 -6.09 -16.43 7.63
C THR A 149 -7.26 -17.07 8.37
N PRO A 150 -8.39 -17.39 7.70
CA PRO A 150 -9.51 -18.07 8.34
C PRO A 150 -9.11 -19.29 9.17
N GLN A 151 -8.15 -20.08 8.67
CA GLN A 151 -7.66 -21.29 9.31
C GLN A 151 -6.71 -21.02 10.50
N LYS A 152 -6.22 -19.78 10.64
CA LYS A 152 -5.25 -19.39 11.66
C LYS A 152 -5.82 -18.39 12.66
N LEU A 153 -7.14 -18.24 12.72
CA LEU A 153 -7.77 -17.40 13.72
C LEU A 153 -7.54 -17.96 15.12
N PRO A 154 -7.02 -17.15 16.07
CA PRO A 154 -6.83 -17.58 17.45
C PRO A 154 -8.16 -17.92 18.14
N ALA A 155 -8.11 -18.80 19.12
CA ALA A 155 -9.26 -19.08 19.97
C ALA A 155 -9.71 -17.78 20.69
N GLY A 156 -11.00 -17.48 20.65
CA GLY A 156 -11.58 -16.25 21.21
C GLY A 156 -11.76 -15.12 20.20
N GLU A 157 -11.13 -15.17 19.03
CA GLU A 157 -11.44 -14.30 17.91
C GLU A 157 -12.66 -14.85 17.17
N ASP A 158 -13.84 -14.37 17.55
CA ASP A 158 -15.11 -14.91 17.05
C ASP A 158 -16.09 -13.82 16.61
N PHE A 159 -17.04 -14.23 15.80
CA PHE A 159 -18.15 -13.42 15.34
C PHE A 159 -19.38 -14.31 15.16
N ALA A 160 -20.55 -13.82 15.57
CA ALA A 160 -21.83 -14.50 15.38
C ALA A 160 -21.85 -15.96 15.90
N ASN A 161 -21.38 -16.17 17.14
CA ASN A 161 -21.38 -17.47 17.83
C ASN A 161 -20.63 -18.57 17.04
N GLY A 162 -19.39 -18.33 16.64
CA GLY A 162 -18.52 -19.29 15.98
C GLY A 162 -18.60 -19.27 14.45
N LYS A 163 -19.33 -18.34 13.85
CA LYS A 163 -19.43 -18.23 12.38
C LYS A 163 -18.39 -17.32 11.74
N GLY A 164 -17.55 -16.66 12.53
CA GLY A 164 -16.57 -15.69 12.03
C GLY A 164 -15.61 -16.27 11.02
N GLN A 165 -15.09 -17.47 11.28
CA GLN A 165 -14.18 -18.17 10.36
C GLN A 165 -14.81 -18.46 8.99
N ALA A 166 -16.07 -18.84 8.95
CA ALA A 166 -16.80 -19.18 7.72
C ALA A 166 -17.20 -17.92 6.91
N LEU A 167 -17.25 -16.77 7.57
CA LEU A 167 -17.60 -15.48 6.97
C LEU A 167 -16.36 -14.70 6.50
N TYR A 168 -15.18 -15.12 6.91
CA TYR A 168 -13.89 -14.54 6.52
C TYR A 168 -13.37 -15.17 5.25
#